data_676d8a7b384c128c94104929393cfdd3
#
_entry.id   676d8a7b384c128c94104929393cfdd3
#
_cell.length_a   1.000
_cell.length_b   1.000
_cell.length_c   1.000
_cell.angle_alpha   90.00
_cell.angle_beta   90.00
_cell.angle_gamma   90.00
#
_symmetry.space_group_name_H-M   'P 1'
#
loop_
_entity.id
_entity.type
_entity.pdbx_description
1 polymer ?
#
loop_
_entity_poly.entity_id
_entity_poly.type
_entity_poly.pdbx_seq_one_letter_code
_entity_poly.pdbx_strand_id
1 'polypeptide(L)'
;PAKVATLKWQSLKDDSARLAAAIGGTVDVMEAVPASAQDQLKGAGWNVESKPGYGNPFLMFNTQKAPFDKPEVRRAILKAIDKQKLINSSLEGQAVEATSFLPEANPAYKKPSTDLSYDKDAASKLLSDAGVSGLEVNLVTTDHPWVLSLVPQIKSDLEALGLKVNHTQMASSDLYANVTDVDNPTYDIVLAPGDPS
;
A
#
# COMPACT_ATOMS: atom_id res chain seq x y z
N PRO A 1 14.33 33.70 -3.98
CA PRO A 1 13.52 34.13 -5.13
C PRO A 1 13.34 33.00 -6.12
N ALA A 2 12.16 32.90 -6.76
CA ALA A 2 11.93 31.91 -7.79
C ALA A 2 12.87 32.13 -8.97
N LYS A 3 13.42 31.06 -9.53
CA LYS A 3 14.36 31.13 -10.67
C LYS A 3 13.64 30.98 -12.02
N VAL A 4 12.34 30.64 -12.00
CA VAL A 4 11.49 30.49 -13.18
C VAL A 4 10.38 31.53 -13.17
N ALA A 5 10.06 32.08 -14.34
CA ALA A 5 9.03 33.11 -14.47
C ALA A 5 7.62 32.52 -14.48
N THR A 6 7.45 31.30 -14.99
CA THR A 6 6.17 30.64 -15.13
C THR A 6 6.31 29.16 -14.79
N LEU A 7 5.40 28.65 -13.96
CA LEU A 7 5.22 27.23 -13.69
C LEU A 7 3.84 26.82 -14.24
N LYS A 8 3.81 25.82 -15.12
CA LYS A 8 2.58 25.19 -15.60
C LYS A 8 2.44 23.82 -14.94
N TRP A 9 1.35 23.59 -14.23
CA TRP A 9 1.04 22.32 -13.60
C TRP A 9 0.01 21.57 -14.43
N GLN A 10 0.32 20.30 -14.77
CA GLN A 10 -0.58 19.42 -15.50
C GLN A 10 -0.83 18.16 -14.69
N SER A 11 -2.07 17.87 -14.32
CA SER A 11 -2.44 16.65 -13.62
C SER A 11 -2.74 15.53 -14.61
N LEU A 12 -1.92 14.46 -14.57
CA LEU A 12 -2.08 13.24 -15.35
C LEU A 12 -2.12 12.06 -14.37
N LYS A 13 -3.29 11.48 -14.15
CA LYS A 13 -3.48 10.38 -13.20
C LYS A 13 -2.82 9.08 -13.67
N ASP A 14 -2.87 8.81 -14.96
CA ASP A 14 -2.34 7.59 -15.56
C ASP A 14 -0.82 7.63 -15.69
N ASP A 15 -0.16 6.55 -15.21
CA ASP A 15 1.30 6.43 -15.22
C ASP A 15 1.88 6.44 -16.64
N SER A 16 1.20 5.76 -17.58
CA SER A 16 1.63 5.70 -18.97
C SER A 16 1.51 7.06 -19.66
N ALA A 17 0.46 7.83 -19.33
CA ALA A 17 0.30 9.19 -19.85
C ALA A 17 1.39 10.13 -19.33
N ARG A 18 1.76 10.04 -18.05
CA ARG A 18 2.88 10.83 -17.49
C ARG A 18 4.20 10.46 -18.14
N LEU A 19 4.47 9.16 -18.29
CA LEU A 19 5.67 8.69 -18.95
C LEU A 19 5.75 9.14 -20.41
N ALA A 20 4.66 9.06 -21.16
CA ALA A 20 4.59 9.52 -22.54
C ALA A 20 4.83 11.05 -22.65
N ALA A 21 4.28 11.83 -21.72
CA ALA A 21 4.52 13.28 -21.65
C ALA A 21 5.99 13.61 -21.39
N ALA A 22 6.64 12.87 -20.50
CA ALA A 22 8.06 13.04 -20.20
C ALA A 22 8.94 12.69 -21.42
N ILE A 23 8.77 11.48 -21.99
CA ILE A 23 9.56 11.02 -23.15
C ILE A 23 9.29 11.89 -24.38
N GLY A 24 8.04 12.32 -24.58
CA GLY A 24 7.65 13.21 -25.68
C GLY A 24 8.12 14.66 -25.51
N GLY A 25 8.77 15.01 -24.40
CA GLY A 25 9.32 16.36 -24.16
C GLY A 25 8.25 17.44 -23.99
N THR A 26 7.03 17.08 -23.57
CA THR A 26 5.92 18.02 -23.30
C THR A 26 5.94 18.54 -21.87
N VAL A 27 6.74 17.93 -21.00
CA VAL A 27 6.97 18.34 -19.61
C VAL A 27 8.47 18.36 -19.31
N ASP A 28 8.87 19.26 -18.41
CA ASP A 28 10.27 19.41 -17.97
C ASP A 28 10.53 18.69 -16.64
N VAL A 29 9.49 18.43 -15.87
CA VAL A 29 9.54 17.75 -14.57
C VAL A 29 8.39 16.74 -14.49
N MET A 30 8.66 15.57 -13.99
CA MET A 30 7.67 14.53 -13.71
C MET A 30 7.75 14.13 -12.25
N GLU A 31 6.63 14.17 -11.56
CA GLU A 31 6.46 13.66 -10.20
C GLU A 31 5.84 12.26 -10.22
N ALA A 32 6.00 11.50 -9.16
CA ALA A 32 5.48 10.15 -9.00
C ALA A 32 5.88 9.22 -10.16
N VAL A 33 7.18 9.12 -10.40
CA VAL A 33 7.75 8.21 -11.41
C VAL A 33 7.52 6.77 -10.98
N PRO A 34 6.81 5.94 -11.78
CA PRO A 34 6.68 4.52 -11.47
C PRO A 34 8.06 3.85 -11.40
N ALA A 35 8.23 2.90 -10.48
CA ALA A 35 9.49 2.15 -10.36
C ALA A 35 9.92 1.54 -11.70
N SER A 36 8.98 0.92 -12.41
CA SER A 36 9.19 0.28 -13.73
C SER A 36 9.61 1.24 -14.85
N ALA A 37 9.38 2.55 -14.70
CA ALA A 37 9.69 3.56 -15.72
C ALA A 37 11.06 4.24 -15.52
N GLN A 38 11.70 4.04 -14.37
CA GLN A 38 12.92 4.79 -14.03
C GLN A 38 14.05 4.55 -15.00
N ASP A 39 14.31 3.30 -15.37
CA ASP A 39 15.42 2.97 -16.29
C ASP A 39 15.15 3.48 -17.69
N GLN A 40 13.89 3.45 -18.14
CA GLN A 40 13.49 4.02 -19.43
C GLN A 40 13.71 5.53 -19.46
N LEU A 41 13.36 6.25 -18.41
CA LEU A 41 13.57 7.69 -18.30
C LEU A 41 15.06 8.05 -18.25
N LYS A 42 15.85 7.30 -17.47
CA LYS A 42 17.32 7.47 -17.44
C LYS A 42 17.93 7.24 -18.83
N GLY A 43 17.50 6.19 -19.54
CA GLY A 43 17.90 5.91 -20.91
C GLY A 43 17.50 7.00 -21.91
N ALA A 44 16.41 7.73 -21.65
CA ALA A 44 15.97 8.88 -22.42
C ALA A 44 16.67 10.21 -22.01
N GLY A 45 17.63 10.16 -21.11
CA GLY A 45 18.43 11.34 -20.68
C GLY A 45 17.83 12.13 -19.50
N TRP A 46 16.81 11.59 -18.83
CA TRP A 46 16.25 12.22 -17.63
C TRP A 46 17.15 12.01 -16.41
N ASN A 47 17.26 13.03 -15.57
CA ASN A 47 17.78 12.88 -14.23
C ASN A 47 16.64 12.37 -13.33
N VAL A 48 16.74 11.11 -12.87
CA VAL A 48 15.74 10.48 -12.02
C VAL A 48 16.29 10.33 -10.61
N GLU A 49 15.70 11.03 -9.67
CA GLU A 49 16.04 10.99 -8.25
C GLU A 49 14.94 10.34 -7.45
N SER A 50 15.32 9.51 -6.48
CA SER A 50 14.39 8.88 -5.52
C SER A 50 14.95 9.04 -4.11
N LYS A 51 14.07 9.32 -3.17
CA LYS A 51 14.42 9.39 -1.74
C LYS A 51 13.36 8.64 -0.93
N PRO A 52 13.74 7.97 0.17
CA PRO A 52 12.77 7.42 1.11
C PRO A 52 11.82 8.52 1.59
N GLY A 53 10.53 8.29 1.43
CA GLY A 53 9.47 9.16 1.91
C GLY A 53 8.92 8.67 3.25
N TYR A 54 7.94 9.40 3.78
CA TYR A 54 7.19 8.99 4.97
C TYR A 54 5.89 8.26 4.63
N GLY A 55 5.51 8.24 3.35
CA GLY A 55 4.33 7.53 2.86
C GLY A 55 4.45 6.01 3.05
N ASN A 56 3.40 5.41 3.56
CA ASN A 56 3.35 4.01 3.92
C ASN A 56 1.98 3.44 3.57
N PRO A 57 1.88 2.37 2.76
CA PRO A 57 0.61 1.67 2.63
C PRO A 57 0.30 0.93 3.93
N PHE A 58 -0.93 0.96 4.36
CA PHE A 58 -1.36 0.25 5.55
C PHE A 58 -2.68 -0.47 5.34
N LEU A 59 -2.87 -1.53 6.12
CA LEU A 59 -4.13 -2.23 6.25
C LEU A 59 -4.89 -1.68 7.46
N MET A 60 -6.04 -1.09 7.21
CA MET A 60 -6.95 -0.64 8.24
C MET A 60 -8.04 -1.69 8.44
N PHE A 61 -8.14 -2.22 9.65
CA PHE A 61 -9.11 -3.25 10.02
C PHE A 61 -10.37 -2.64 10.61
N ASN A 62 -11.52 -3.15 10.22
CA ASN A 62 -12.77 -2.85 10.91
C ASN A 62 -12.82 -3.58 12.26
N THR A 63 -12.33 -2.95 13.30
CA THR A 63 -12.25 -3.55 14.65
C THR A 63 -13.59 -3.67 15.36
N GLN A 64 -14.66 -3.13 14.79
CA GLN A 64 -16.03 -3.30 15.32
C GLN A 64 -16.70 -4.59 14.81
N LYS A 65 -16.09 -5.23 13.81
CA LYS A 65 -16.61 -6.45 13.18
C LYS A 65 -15.79 -7.67 13.56
N ALA A 66 -16.42 -8.71 14.13
CA ALA A 66 -15.76 -9.97 14.36
C ALA A 66 -15.38 -10.64 13.00
N PRO A 67 -14.22 -11.34 12.92
CA PRO A 67 -13.25 -11.59 13.98
C PRO A 67 -12.12 -10.55 14.04
N PHE A 68 -12.24 -9.40 13.34
CA PHE A 68 -11.19 -8.36 13.27
C PHE A 68 -11.09 -7.53 14.58
N ASP A 69 -12.05 -7.66 15.48
CA ASP A 69 -11.99 -7.19 16.87
C ASP A 69 -10.86 -7.86 17.67
N LYS A 70 -10.48 -9.10 17.30
CA LYS A 70 -9.41 -9.88 17.94
C LYS A 70 -8.03 -9.44 17.45
N PRO A 71 -7.11 -8.99 18.32
CA PRO A 71 -5.74 -8.62 17.92
C PRO A 71 -4.98 -9.75 17.26
N GLU A 72 -5.20 -11.01 17.68
CA GLU A 72 -4.54 -12.21 17.15
C GLU A 72 -4.85 -12.40 15.68
N VAL A 73 -6.09 -12.16 15.25
CA VAL A 73 -6.53 -12.26 13.85
C VAL A 73 -5.84 -11.19 13.01
N ARG A 74 -5.79 -9.95 13.49
CA ARG A 74 -5.10 -8.87 12.78
C ARG A 74 -3.59 -9.13 12.65
N ARG A 75 -2.96 -9.64 13.72
CA ARG A 75 -1.54 -10.04 13.69
C ARG A 75 -1.29 -11.19 12.72
N ALA A 76 -2.19 -12.17 12.67
CA ALA A 76 -2.11 -13.28 11.72
C ALA A 76 -2.10 -12.77 10.27
N ILE A 77 -3.03 -11.88 9.93
CA ILE A 77 -3.11 -11.29 8.60
C ILE A 77 -1.83 -10.53 8.24
N LEU A 78 -1.31 -9.72 9.15
CA LEU A 78 -0.07 -8.97 8.91
C LEU A 78 1.17 -9.87 8.76
N LYS A 79 1.24 -10.97 9.53
CA LYS A 79 2.33 -11.96 9.43
C LYS A 79 2.23 -12.86 8.21
N ALA A 80 1.06 -12.98 7.60
CA ALA A 80 0.86 -13.78 6.40
C ALA A 80 1.37 -13.10 5.13
N ILE A 81 1.52 -11.77 5.13
CA ILE A 81 1.94 -11.00 3.96
C ILE A 81 3.47 -10.96 3.88
N ASP A 82 4.02 -11.51 2.81
CA ASP A 82 5.45 -11.44 2.50
C ASP A 82 5.79 -10.06 1.93
N LYS A 83 6.07 -9.13 2.85
CA LYS A 83 6.35 -7.74 2.51
C LYS A 83 7.61 -7.58 1.66
N GLN A 84 8.66 -8.39 1.92
CA GLN A 84 9.88 -8.31 1.12
C GLN A 84 9.64 -8.78 -0.32
N LYS A 85 8.87 -9.85 -0.51
CA LYS A 85 8.47 -10.30 -1.84
C LYS A 85 7.62 -9.24 -2.54
N LEU A 86 6.69 -8.62 -1.83
CA LEU A 86 5.85 -7.53 -2.33
C LEU A 86 6.69 -6.32 -2.78
N ILE A 87 7.68 -5.90 -1.99
CA ILE A 87 8.62 -4.84 -2.34
C ILE A 87 9.37 -5.19 -3.63
N ASN A 88 9.88 -6.42 -3.72
CA ASN A 88 10.65 -6.84 -4.89
C ASN A 88 9.80 -6.97 -6.15
N SER A 89 8.57 -7.49 -6.05
CA SER A 89 7.72 -7.78 -7.21
C SER A 89 6.91 -6.58 -7.70
N SER A 90 6.39 -5.76 -6.79
CA SER A 90 5.49 -4.66 -7.12
C SER A 90 6.14 -3.28 -7.08
N LEU A 91 7.25 -3.14 -6.34
CA LEU A 91 7.96 -1.88 -6.15
C LEU A 91 9.42 -1.94 -6.64
N GLU A 92 9.81 -3.04 -7.32
CA GLU A 92 11.15 -3.24 -7.90
C GLU A 92 12.30 -2.99 -6.91
N GLY A 93 12.09 -3.35 -5.64
CA GLY A 93 13.07 -3.16 -4.58
C GLY A 93 13.21 -1.71 -4.09
N GLN A 94 12.37 -0.79 -4.55
CA GLN A 94 12.50 0.65 -4.26
C GLN A 94 11.69 1.09 -3.02
N ALA A 95 11.52 0.21 -2.06
CA ALA A 95 10.90 0.51 -0.79
C ALA A 95 11.63 -0.19 0.35
N VAL A 96 11.40 0.27 1.56
CA VAL A 96 11.89 -0.35 2.79
C VAL A 96 10.72 -0.98 3.53
N GLU A 97 10.90 -2.19 4.07
CA GLU A 97 9.84 -2.84 4.85
C GLU A 97 9.44 -1.99 6.04
N ALA A 98 8.16 -1.67 6.14
CA ALA A 98 7.62 -0.95 7.28
C ALA A 98 7.38 -1.91 8.44
N THR A 99 7.96 -1.60 9.59
CA THR A 99 7.80 -2.34 10.83
C THR A 99 6.81 -1.67 11.79
N SER A 100 6.41 -0.44 11.51
CA SER A 100 5.51 0.39 12.30
C SER A 100 4.69 1.30 11.40
N PHE A 101 3.70 1.98 11.98
CA PHE A 101 2.95 3.05 11.31
C PHE A 101 3.88 4.19 10.86
N LEU A 102 4.88 4.53 11.69
CA LEU A 102 5.92 5.48 11.30
C LEU A 102 7.10 4.72 10.67
N PRO A 103 7.56 5.10 9.47
CA PRO A 103 8.73 4.51 8.86
C PRO A 103 10.02 4.90 9.61
N GLU A 104 11.07 4.10 9.48
CA GLU A 104 12.36 4.35 10.17
C GLU A 104 13.00 5.70 9.83
N ALA A 105 12.70 6.24 8.66
CA ALA A 105 13.15 7.58 8.26
C ALA A 105 12.49 8.72 9.07
N ASN A 106 11.39 8.45 9.77
CA ASN A 106 10.71 9.46 10.58
C ASN A 106 11.42 9.64 11.91
N PRO A 107 11.76 10.89 12.34
CA PRO A 107 12.45 11.14 13.60
C PRO A 107 11.70 10.65 14.86
N ALA A 108 10.39 10.47 14.78
CA ALA A 108 9.56 9.95 15.88
C ALA A 108 9.43 8.42 15.86
N TYR A 109 10.08 7.73 14.92
CA TYR A 109 10.05 6.27 14.85
C TYR A 109 10.59 5.64 16.12
N LYS A 110 9.88 4.61 16.57
CA LYS A 110 10.35 3.69 17.61
C LYS A 110 10.07 2.26 17.15
N LYS A 111 11.07 1.41 17.25
CA LYS A 111 10.91 -0.01 16.91
C LYS A 111 9.80 -0.62 17.78
N PRO A 112 8.75 -1.23 17.19
CA PRO A 112 7.70 -1.88 17.95
C PRO A 112 8.23 -3.08 18.74
N SER A 113 7.61 -3.35 19.88
CA SER A 113 7.89 -4.57 20.66
C SER A 113 7.22 -5.81 20.05
N THR A 114 6.19 -5.62 19.24
CA THR A 114 5.50 -6.73 18.56
C THR A 114 6.17 -6.98 17.23
N ASP A 115 6.66 -8.20 17.04
CA ASP A 115 7.21 -8.66 15.76
C ASP A 115 6.06 -9.05 14.80
N LEU A 116 5.94 -8.32 13.70
CA LEU A 116 4.99 -8.53 12.60
C LEU A 116 5.70 -8.92 11.30
N SER A 117 6.93 -9.42 11.38
CA SER A 117 7.65 -9.97 10.23
C SER A 117 6.89 -11.16 9.62
N TYR A 118 7.12 -11.38 8.33
CA TYR A 118 6.49 -12.50 7.61
C TYR A 118 6.80 -13.84 8.27
N ASP A 119 5.76 -14.55 8.63
CA ASP A 119 5.81 -15.89 9.20
C ASP A 119 4.45 -16.57 8.99
N LYS A 120 4.35 -17.34 7.91
CA LYS A 120 3.11 -18.01 7.53
C LYS A 120 2.66 -19.05 8.57
N ASP A 121 3.59 -19.76 9.18
CA ASP A 121 3.27 -20.82 10.16
C ASP A 121 2.74 -20.20 11.45
N ALA A 122 3.39 -19.13 11.94
CA ALA A 122 2.89 -18.36 13.07
C ALA A 122 1.53 -17.71 12.77
N ALA A 123 1.33 -17.22 11.56
CA ALA A 123 0.03 -16.67 11.12
C ALA A 123 -1.08 -17.72 11.17
N SER A 124 -0.83 -18.91 10.62
CA SER A 124 -1.76 -20.05 10.67
C SER A 124 -2.11 -20.45 12.09
N LYS A 125 -1.09 -20.52 12.97
CA LYS A 125 -1.30 -20.84 14.36
C LYS A 125 -2.15 -19.82 15.09
N LEU A 126 -1.90 -18.52 14.88
CA LEU A 126 -2.70 -17.44 15.47
C LEU A 126 -4.17 -17.52 15.08
N LEU A 127 -4.49 -17.81 13.80
CA LEU A 127 -5.88 -18.00 13.37
C LEU A 127 -6.52 -19.23 14.01
N SER A 128 -5.81 -20.35 14.05
CA SER A 128 -6.28 -21.59 14.67
C SER A 128 -6.55 -21.39 16.17
N ASP A 129 -5.63 -20.78 16.90
CA ASP A 129 -5.77 -20.49 18.33
C ASP A 129 -6.95 -19.51 18.60
N ALA A 130 -7.23 -18.60 17.67
CA ALA A 130 -8.39 -17.70 17.73
C ALA A 130 -9.72 -18.37 17.34
N GLY A 131 -9.70 -19.63 16.91
CA GLY A 131 -10.88 -20.38 16.46
C GLY A 131 -11.42 -19.90 15.11
N VAL A 132 -10.57 -19.32 14.26
CA VAL A 132 -10.95 -18.78 12.95
C VAL A 132 -10.51 -19.71 11.84
N SER A 133 -11.47 -20.14 11.01
CA SER A 133 -11.23 -20.94 9.81
C SER A 133 -12.17 -20.50 8.69
N GLY A 134 -11.72 -20.59 7.43
CA GLY A 134 -12.56 -20.29 6.26
C GLY A 134 -13.09 -18.86 6.22
N LEU A 135 -12.35 -17.90 6.81
CA LEU A 135 -12.76 -16.51 6.89
C LEU A 135 -12.85 -15.89 5.49
N GLU A 136 -13.99 -15.30 5.18
CA GLU A 136 -14.20 -14.48 4.01
C GLU A 136 -13.92 -13.01 4.37
N VAL A 137 -13.11 -12.34 3.55
CA VAL A 137 -12.60 -10.98 3.80
C VAL A 137 -12.94 -10.08 2.63
N ASN A 138 -13.60 -8.97 2.91
CA ASN A 138 -13.80 -7.88 1.95
C ASN A 138 -12.63 -6.89 2.06
N LEU A 139 -11.69 -7.02 1.13
CA LEU A 139 -10.57 -6.10 0.98
C LEU A 139 -11.00 -4.95 0.06
N VAL A 140 -11.01 -3.75 0.58
CA VAL A 140 -11.35 -2.54 -0.18
C VAL A 140 -10.09 -1.70 -0.41
N THR A 141 -9.93 -1.17 -1.61
CA THR A 141 -8.80 -0.30 -1.96
C THR A 141 -9.25 0.97 -2.64
N THR A 142 -8.37 1.97 -2.64
CA THR A 142 -8.51 3.12 -3.54
C THR A 142 -8.23 2.72 -4.99
N ASP A 143 -8.53 3.63 -5.91
CA ASP A 143 -8.20 3.53 -7.34
C ASP A 143 -6.75 3.96 -7.66
N HIS A 144 -5.91 4.13 -6.65
CA HIS A 144 -4.53 4.56 -6.85
C HIS A 144 -3.69 3.45 -7.50
N PRO A 145 -3.03 3.68 -8.65
CA PRO A 145 -2.35 2.63 -9.41
C PRO A 145 -1.33 1.84 -8.59
N TRP A 146 -0.51 2.51 -7.77
CA TRP A 146 0.50 1.82 -6.97
C TRP A 146 -0.12 1.01 -5.81
N VAL A 147 -1.27 1.41 -5.25
CA VAL A 147 -2.01 0.60 -4.26
C VAL A 147 -2.55 -0.65 -4.91
N LEU A 148 -3.11 -0.51 -6.13
CA LEU A 148 -3.64 -1.64 -6.89
C LEU A 148 -2.56 -2.65 -7.27
N SER A 149 -1.32 -2.21 -7.50
CA SER A 149 -0.20 -3.11 -7.80
C SER A 149 0.15 -4.06 -6.65
N LEU A 150 -0.20 -3.72 -5.41
CA LEU A 150 0.04 -4.55 -4.23
C LEU A 150 -1.02 -5.65 -4.04
N VAL A 151 -2.21 -5.47 -4.58
CA VAL A 151 -3.38 -6.33 -4.32
C VAL A 151 -3.17 -7.78 -4.71
N PRO A 152 -2.63 -8.11 -5.90
CA PRO A 152 -2.49 -9.51 -6.31
C PRO A 152 -1.64 -10.34 -5.33
N GLN A 153 -0.52 -9.79 -4.84
CA GLN A 153 0.34 -10.48 -3.89
C GLN A 153 -0.32 -10.60 -2.52
N ILE A 154 -0.92 -9.52 -2.00
CA ILE A 154 -1.63 -9.53 -0.72
C ILE A 154 -2.76 -10.55 -0.75
N LYS A 155 -3.57 -10.56 -1.81
CA LYS A 155 -4.65 -11.54 -1.98
C LYS A 155 -4.11 -12.96 -1.99
N SER A 156 -3.07 -13.23 -2.78
CA SER A 156 -2.43 -14.55 -2.85
C SER A 156 -1.91 -15.04 -1.49
N ASP A 157 -1.26 -14.15 -0.73
CA ASP A 157 -0.71 -14.49 0.57
C ASP A 157 -1.81 -14.80 1.60
N LEU A 158 -2.90 -14.03 1.59
CA LEU A 158 -4.06 -14.26 2.46
C LEU A 158 -4.83 -15.53 2.08
N GLU A 159 -4.99 -15.81 0.80
CA GLU A 159 -5.62 -17.04 0.31
C GLU A 159 -4.76 -18.27 0.64
N ALA A 160 -3.43 -18.16 0.61
CA ALA A 160 -2.52 -19.20 1.07
C ALA A 160 -2.59 -19.46 2.58
N LEU A 161 -3.11 -18.51 3.36
CA LEU A 161 -3.43 -18.68 4.78
C LEU A 161 -4.79 -19.36 5.02
N GLY A 162 -5.58 -19.58 3.96
CA GLY A 162 -6.90 -20.21 4.02
C GLY A 162 -8.06 -19.22 4.08
N LEU A 163 -7.82 -17.93 3.84
CA LEU A 163 -8.88 -16.94 3.72
C LEU A 163 -9.46 -16.92 2.31
N LYS A 164 -10.71 -16.49 2.17
CA LYS A 164 -11.32 -16.13 0.89
C LYS A 164 -11.33 -14.61 0.78
N VAL A 165 -10.63 -14.05 -0.21
CA VAL A 165 -10.49 -12.59 -0.34
C VAL A 165 -11.32 -12.07 -1.51
N ASN A 166 -12.34 -11.28 -1.21
CA ASN A 166 -13.08 -10.48 -2.17
C ASN A 166 -12.46 -9.09 -2.23
N HIS A 167 -12.07 -8.65 -3.42
CA HIS A 167 -11.47 -7.33 -3.61
C HIS A 167 -12.46 -6.39 -4.28
N THR A 168 -12.62 -5.21 -3.70
CA THR A 168 -13.42 -4.11 -4.26
C THR A 168 -12.55 -2.85 -4.35
N GLN A 169 -12.50 -2.27 -5.54
CA GLN A 169 -11.87 -0.98 -5.78
C GLN A 169 -12.91 0.13 -5.70
N MET A 170 -12.59 1.23 -5.04
CA MET A 170 -13.42 2.43 -4.93
C MET A 170 -12.64 3.69 -5.32
N ALA A 171 -13.34 4.72 -5.81
CA ALA A 171 -12.75 6.05 -5.88
C ALA A 171 -12.38 6.52 -4.46
N SER A 172 -11.30 7.29 -4.33
CA SER A 172 -10.81 7.71 -3.01
C SER A 172 -11.87 8.45 -2.19
N SER A 173 -12.69 9.30 -2.83
CA SER A 173 -13.80 10.01 -2.15
C SER A 173 -14.81 9.05 -1.53
N ASP A 174 -15.18 8.01 -2.27
CA ASP A 174 -16.19 7.02 -1.84
C ASP A 174 -15.62 6.12 -0.74
N LEU A 175 -14.34 5.77 -0.85
CA LEU A 175 -13.66 5.02 0.20
C LEU A 175 -13.62 5.80 1.51
N TYR A 176 -13.23 7.07 1.47
CA TYR A 176 -13.20 7.90 2.68
C TYR A 176 -14.58 8.08 3.30
N ALA A 177 -15.62 8.28 2.50
CA ALA A 177 -17.00 8.33 2.99
C ALA A 177 -17.41 7.02 3.67
N ASN A 178 -17.06 5.87 3.08
CA ASN A 178 -17.36 4.55 3.63
C ASN A 178 -16.61 4.26 4.94
N VAL A 179 -15.33 4.63 5.01
CA VAL A 179 -14.47 4.40 6.19
C VAL A 179 -14.88 5.28 7.37
N THR A 180 -15.44 6.46 7.10
CA THR A 180 -15.93 7.39 8.15
C THR A 180 -17.38 7.12 8.55
N ASP A 181 -18.11 6.29 7.82
CA ASP A 181 -19.44 5.80 8.23
C ASP A 181 -19.27 4.72 9.31
N VAL A 182 -19.24 5.16 10.56
CA VAL A 182 -19.06 4.26 11.71
C VAL A 182 -20.27 3.39 11.99
N ASP A 183 -21.44 3.74 11.47
CA ASP A 183 -22.70 3.02 11.71
C ASP A 183 -22.88 1.87 10.73
N ASN A 184 -22.40 2.00 9.48
CA ASN A 184 -22.59 1.00 8.43
C ASN A 184 -21.31 0.74 7.60
N PRO A 185 -20.18 0.38 8.21
CA PRO A 185 -18.96 0.12 7.46
C PRO A 185 -19.11 -1.13 6.60
N THR A 186 -18.87 -1.02 5.29
CA THR A 186 -19.02 -2.15 4.34
C THR A 186 -17.73 -2.92 4.11
N TYR A 187 -16.62 -2.52 4.72
CA TYR A 187 -15.31 -3.14 4.58
C TYR A 187 -14.98 -4.04 5.77
N ASP A 188 -14.08 -4.98 5.54
CA ASP A 188 -13.38 -5.73 6.59
C ASP A 188 -11.97 -5.18 6.78
N ILE A 189 -11.28 -5.00 5.65
CA ILE A 189 -9.92 -4.45 5.59
C ILE A 189 -9.88 -3.43 4.45
N VAL A 190 -9.27 -2.29 4.73
CA VAL A 190 -8.94 -1.29 3.71
C VAL A 190 -7.44 -1.28 3.51
N LEU A 191 -6.99 -1.38 2.25
CA LEU A 191 -5.62 -1.07 1.87
C LEU A 191 -5.60 0.34 1.27
N ALA A 192 -4.94 1.24 1.96
CA ALA A 192 -4.87 2.64 1.56
C ALA A 192 -3.45 3.19 1.70
N PRO A 193 -3.11 4.24 0.92
CA PRO A 193 -1.91 5.02 1.18
C PRO A 193 -2.10 5.81 2.48
N GLY A 194 -1.05 5.94 3.25
CA GLY A 194 -1.00 6.82 4.40
C GLY A 194 0.27 7.64 4.37
N ASP A 195 0.12 8.91 4.68
CA ASP A 195 1.23 9.82 4.87
C ASP A 195 1.16 10.33 6.30
N PRO A 196 1.97 9.79 7.22
CA PRO A 196 2.03 10.27 8.58
C PRO A 196 2.72 11.63 8.58
N SER A 197 1.93 12.68 8.54
CA SER A 197 2.36 14.08 8.68
C SER A 197 2.60 14.47 10.13
#